data_9514abe97bf04b0f6b5e175a0166ee11
#
_entry.id   9514abe97bf04b0f6b5e175a0166ee11
#
_cell.length_a   1.000
_cell.length_b   1.000
_cell.length_c   1.000
_cell.angle_alpha   90.00
_cell.angle_beta   90.00
_cell.angle_gamma   90.00
#
_symmetry.space_group_name_H-M   'P 1'
#
loop_
_entity.id
_entity.type
_entity.pdbx_description
1 polymer ?
#
loop_
_entity_poly.entity_id
_entity_poly.type
_entity_poly.pdbx_seq_one_letter_code
_entity_poly.pdbx_strand_id
1 'polypeptide(L)'
;MPEDWTDKIVDPGVVLSKIKPGMSIFVGTGVGEPRTLIKHLMESDEKNLMDLDIIQLFSLGDAIPPDERYADKYRLRTFFSMTKGYSAITSGRIDWVPCLLSQVPLLFKTNVVKVDAAFVQITPPDKRGLCSIGVSTDVAKHAIERAALVVGEINEETPYTFGDTFVHVKDFHYLVRATEPLMYLSRWPVDETFDRVAAHTASVIEDGSCLAFFFGPLYEALVKYLAGKRDLGIHSLPFTDPLMDLVDSGAVTNKNKKVFTGKSLVAYAHGTPELMKWLDGNQLIEFQSIDVVMNPKNIAQNDHVLVIMPAYKADISGGIALHASRGNIVVGPSDFQEFLTGAALSSGGCNIFALPSRNRRGESSILPSIEKYPNQFSPELVNIIATEYGVARLSGRSLRERTLSLIDIAHPDDRDHLVREAKRLRLLYQNQIYRTEATRAYPDDISRTRTFRGNVTVHFRPIKPSDEDGMRRLFYRFSDQGVFYRYFSYVQAMPHVRMQEYVNVDYRQTMSIVGVIAEAGIEKIIAEGRYVRFARSPYADVSFIVDEEYQGLGIASFILRMLMDTAIQYKIEGFNASILTTNKAMIRVMEKIAPPNSLMADEGLQAYSFSFPLDKQQESDAG
;
A
#
# COMPACT_ATOMS: atom_id res chain seq x y z
N MET A 1 -29.76 31.55 -29.11
CA MET A 1 -30.01 32.20 -27.80
C MET A 1 -29.66 31.15 -26.76
N PRO A 2 -29.03 31.46 -25.65
CA PRO A 2 -28.89 30.46 -24.58
C PRO A 2 -30.33 30.03 -24.19
N GLU A 3 -30.60 28.74 -24.20
CA GLU A 3 -31.86 28.21 -23.66
C GLU A 3 -31.99 28.70 -22.22
N ASP A 4 -33.15 29.29 -21.91
CA ASP A 4 -33.42 29.74 -20.56
C ASP A 4 -33.75 28.51 -19.70
N TRP A 5 -32.72 27.93 -19.13
CA TRP A 5 -32.83 26.75 -18.27
C TRP A 5 -33.50 27.06 -16.92
N THR A 6 -33.68 28.34 -16.60
CA THR A 6 -34.31 28.77 -15.35
C THR A 6 -35.76 28.30 -15.23
N ASP A 7 -36.45 28.09 -16.36
CA ASP A 7 -37.81 27.55 -16.40
C ASP A 7 -37.89 26.08 -15.89
N LYS A 8 -36.78 25.36 -15.87
CA LYS A 8 -36.70 24.00 -15.33
C LYS A 8 -36.53 23.97 -13.81
N ILE A 9 -36.21 25.09 -13.17
CA ILE A 9 -36.05 25.18 -11.72
C ILE A 9 -37.42 25.10 -11.05
N VAL A 10 -37.55 24.09 -10.20
CA VAL A 10 -38.82 23.83 -9.49
C VAL A 10 -38.54 23.58 -8.00
N ASP A 11 -39.59 23.66 -7.21
CA ASP A 11 -39.56 23.20 -5.82
C ASP A 11 -39.40 21.68 -5.75
N PRO A 12 -38.66 21.12 -4.78
CA PRO A 12 -38.53 19.66 -4.59
C PRO A 12 -39.88 18.92 -4.59
N GLY A 13 -40.94 19.48 -4.02
CA GLY A 13 -42.28 18.89 -4.00
C GLY A 13 -42.83 18.63 -5.40
N VAL A 14 -42.52 19.49 -6.39
CA VAL A 14 -42.93 19.26 -7.80
C VAL A 14 -42.24 18.01 -8.35
N VAL A 15 -40.98 17.81 -8.05
CA VAL A 15 -40.26 16.60 -8.45
C VAL A 15 -40.89 15.37 -7.79
N LEU A 16 -41.09 15.42 -6.47
CA LEU A 16 -41.67 14.31 -5.71
C LEU A 16 -43.05 13.90 -6.19
N SER A 17 -43.89 14.86 -6.67
CA SER A 17 -45.19 14.57 -7.26
C SER A 17 -45.13 13.74 -8.56
N LYS A 18 -43.95 13.64 -9.22
CA LYS A 18 -43.72 12.83 -10.43
C LYS A 18 -43.31 11.40 -10.12
N ILE A 19 -42.88 11.12 -8.90
CA ILE A 19 -42.55 9.79 -8.44
C ILE A 19 -43.80 8.96 -8.29
N LYS A 20 -43.72 7.69 -8.60
CA LYS A 20 -44.81 6.72 -8.48
C LYS A 20 -44.36 5.57 -7.58
N PRO A 21 -45.30 4.92 -6.86
CA PRO A 21 -44.96 3.73 -6.10
C PRO A 21 -44.25 2.68 -6.94
N GLY A 22 -43.26 2.01 -6.37
CA GLY A 22 -42.46 0.97 -7.03
C GLY A 22 -41.39 1.48 -8.01
N MET A 23 -41.18 2.80 -8.11
CA MET A 23 -40.08 3.35 -8.94
C MET A 23 -38.73 3.06 -8.35
N SER A 24 -37.77 2.77 -9.24
CA SER A 24 -36.34 2.67 -8.91
C SER A 24 -35.65 4.01 -9.15
N ILE A 25 -35.08 4.59 -8.09
CA ILE A 25 -34.47 5.92 -8.11
C ILE A 25 -32.96 5.78 -7.85
N PHE A 26 -32.14 6.11 -8.85
CA PHE A 26 -30.71 6.27 -8.66
C PHE A 26 -30.44 7.60 -7.92
N VAL A 27 -29.58 7.55 -6.92
CA VAL A 27 -29.11 8.69 -6.15
C VAL A 27 -27.60 8.83 -6.32
N GLY A 28 -27.13 10.03 -6.66
CA GLY A 28 -25.71 10.36 -6.78
C GLY A 28 -24.91 9.90 -5.56
N THR A 29 -23.66 9.54 -5.77
CA THR A 29 -22.85 8.80 -4.80
C THR A 29 -22.02 9.72 -3.94
N GLY A 30 -21.87 9.40 -2.66
CA GLY A 30 -20.90 10.02 -1.75
C GLY A 30 -21.04 11.53 -1.65
N VAL A 31 -20.00 12.29 -2.01
CA VAL A 31 -20.02 13.77 -1.99
C VAL A 31 -21.00 14.35 -3.02
N GLY A 32 -21.26 13.64 -4.12
CA GLY A 32 -22.23 14.03 -5.14
C GLY A 32 -23.68 13.66 -4.83
N GLU A 33 -24.02 13.30 -3.58
CA GLU A 33 -25.38 13.01 -3.15
C GLU A 33 -26.23 14.29 -3.18
N PRO A 34 -27.40 14.31 -3.88
CA PRO A 34 -28.29 15.48 -3.96
C PRO A 34 -29.11 15.58 -2.65
N ARG A 35 -28.49 16.14 -1.63
CA ARG A 35 -28.96 16.09 -0.24
C ARG A 35 -30.27 16.81 0.00
N THR A 36 -30.54 17.91 -0.73
CA THR A 36 -31.82 18.64 -0.62
C THR A 36 -32.98 17.80 -1.12
N LEU A 37 -32.84 17.18 -2.30
CA LEU A 37 -33.85 16.27 -2.84
C LEU A 37 -34.11 15.08 -1.92
N ILE A 38 -33.04 14.48 -1.43
CA ILE A 38 -33.11 13.30 -0.53
C ILE A 38 -33.79 13.69 0.78
N LYS A 39 -33.41 14.80 1.39
CA LYS A 39 -34.05 15.29 2.61
C LYS A 39 -35.57 15.46 2.43
N HIS A 40 -36.03 16.13 1.36
CA HIS A 40 -37.44 16.29 1.06
C HIS A 40 -38.11 14.94 0.79
N LEU A 41 -37.43 14.01 0.09
CA LEU A 41 -37.94 12.66 -0.12
C LEU A 41 -38.16 11.94 1.22
N MET A 42 -37.22 12.02 2.15
CA MET A 42 -37.30 11.33 3.45
C MET A 42 -38.37 11.96 4.37
N GLU A 43 -38.50 13.29 4.36
CA GLU A 43 -39.45 14.03 5.21
C GLU A 43 -40.89 14.03 4.68
N SER A 44 -41.11 13.74 3.41
CA SER A 44 -42.46 13.76 2.80
C SER A 44 -43.28 12.52 3.19
N ASP A 45 -44.54 12.73 3.55
CA ASP A 45 -45.51 11.66 3.86
C ASP A 45 -46.49 11.40 2.70
N GLU A 46 -46.16 11.84 1.49
CA GLU A 46 -47.02 11.66 0.31
C GLU A 46 -47.15 10.17 -0.05
N LYS A 47 -48.40 9.74 -0.34
CA LYS A 47 -48.74 8.34 -0.62
C LYS A 47 -48.09 7.76 -1.88
N ASN A 48 -47.70 8.61 -2.84
CA ASN A 48 -47.01 8.20 -4.05
C ASN A 48 -45.55 7.85 -3.82
N LEU A 49 -45.01 8.17 -2.63
CA LEU A 49 -43.62 7.89 -2.25
C LEU A 49 -43.49 6.61 -1.40
N MET A 50 -44.12 5.54 -1.88
CA MET A 50 -44.15 4.24 -1.19
C MET A 50 -43.55 3.16 -2.07
N ASP A 51 -42.98 2.11 -1.43
CA ASP A 51 -42.36 0.96 -2.08
C ASP A 51 -41.27 1.33 -3.12
N LEU A 52 -40.49 2.35 -2.82
CA LEU A 52 -39.43 2.83 -3.71
C LEU A 52 -38.18 1.92 -3.60
N ASP A 53 -37.48 1.79 -4.73
CA ASP A 53 -36.20 1.11 -4.79
C ASP A 53 -35.09 2.17 -4.95
N ILE A 54 -34.44 2.58 -3.87
CA ILE A 54 -33.34 3.56 -3.90
C ILE A 54 -32.06 2.84 -4.26
N ILE A 55 -31.43 3.27 -5.35
CA ILE A 55 -30.19 2.69 -5.86
C ILE A 55 -29.06 3.68 -5.63
N GLN A 56 -28.02 3.27 -4.90
CA GLN A 56 -26.84 4.08 -4.67
C GLN A 56 -25.59 3.19 -4.71
N LEU A 57 -24.52 3.65 -5.36
CA LEU A 57 -23.28 2.87 -5.39
C LEU A 57 -22.74 2.66 -3.98
N PHE A 58 -22.59 3.75 -3.22
CA PHE A 58 -22.34 3.76 -1.77
C PHE A 58 -22.75 5.12 -1.18
N SER A 59 -23.08 5.14 0.11
CA SER A 59 -23.35 6.36 0.88
C SER A 59 -22.21 6.67 1.84
N LEU A 60 -21.82 7.94 1.92
CA LEU A 60 -20.92 8.47 2.96
C LEU A 60 -21.70 9.07 4.12
N GLY A 61 -22.94 9.44 3.88
CA GLY A 61 -23.80 10.15 4.82
C GLY A 61 -24.86 9.27 5.47
N ASP A 62 -25.75 9.96 6.12
CA ASP A 62 -26.91 9.46 6.83
C ASP A 62 -28.22 10.01 6.22
N ALA A 63 -28.14 10.58 5.01
CA ALA A 63 -29.29 11.14 4.31
C ALA A 63 -30.34 10.07 3.98
N ILE A 64 -29.92 8.82 3.71
CA ILE A 64 -30.81 7.67 3.48
C ILE A 64 -30.63 6.70 4.66
N PRO A 65 -31.36 6.88 5.77
CA PRO A 65 -31.18 6.04 6.96
C PRO A 65 -31.75 4.63 6.74
N PRO A 66 -31.00 3.56 6.98
CA PRO A 66 -31.50 2.18 6.93
C PRO A 66 -32.29 1.84 8.19
N ASP A 67 -33.43 2.53 8.39
CA ASP A 67 -34.28 2.43 9.59
C ASP A 67 -35.60 1.76 9.25
N GLU A 68 -36.08 0.86 10.14
CA GLU A 68 -37.36 0.15 9.98
C GLU A 68 -38.57 1.08 9.82
N ARG A 69 -38.51 2.29 10.33
CA ARG A 69 -39.55 3.30 10.14
C ARG A 69 -39.86 3.63 8.69
N TYR A 70 -38.91 3.39 7.81
CA TYR A 70 -39.03 3.66 6.38
C TYR A 70 -39.22 2.39 5.54
N ALA A 71 -39.44 1.23 6.14
CA ALA A 71 -39.54 -0.05 5.43
C ALA A 71 -40.66 -0.08 4.36
N ASP A 72 -41.79 0.59 4.61
CA ASP A 72 -42.88 0.72 3.63
C ASP A 72 -42.61 1.79 2.58
N LYS A 73 -41.69 2.71 2.85
CA LYS A 73 -41.40 3.83 1.96
C LYS A 73 -40.36 3.45 0.92
N TYR A 74 -39.25 2.85 1.32
CA TYR A 74 -38.18 2.47 0.40
C TYR A 74 -37.37 1.29 0.89
N ARG A 75 -36.71 0.64 -0.06
CA ARG A 75 -35.56 -0.27 0.13
C ARG A 75 -34.31 0.38 -0.44
N LEU A 76 -33.19 0.28 0.26
CA LEU A 76 -31.89 0.76 -0.22
C LEU A 76 -31.11 -0.39 -0.84
N ARG A 77 -30.79 -0.26 -2.12
CA ARG A 77 -29.95 -1.20 -2.86
C ARG A 77 -28.58 -0.60 -3.09
N THR A 78 -27.52 -1.36 -2.74
CA THR A 78 -26.13 -0.91 -2.90
C THR A 78 -25.26 -1.98 -3.54
N PHE A 79 -24.18 -1.56 -4.18
CA PHE A 79 -23.17 -2.45 -4.81
C PHE A 79 -21.90 -2.52 -3.98
N PHE A 80 -21.67 -1.51 -3.17
CA PHE A 80 -20.53 -1.39 -2.27
C PHE A 80 -21.01 -0.93 -0.89
N SER A 81 -20.37 -1.40 0.17
CA SER A 81 -20.70 -0.94 1.51
C SER A 81 -19.44 -0.74 2.34
N MET A 82 -19.39 0.40 3.00
CA MET A 82 -18.42 0.65 4.05
C MET A 82 -18.80 -0.09 5.33
N THR A 83 -17.87 -0.26 6.22
CA THR A 83 -18.02 -1.03 7.50
C THR A 83 -19.28 -0.68 8.29
N LYS A 84 -19.73 0.59 8.24
CA LYS A 84 -20.98 1.03 8.91
C LYS A 84 -22.23 0.39 8.32
N GLY A 85 -22.22 0.01 7.05
CA GLY A 85 -23.37 -0.62 6.37
C GLY A 85 -23.51 -2.13 6.64
N TYR A 86 -22.48 -2.82 7.14
CA TYR A 86 -22.52 -4.28 7.30
C TYR A 86 -23.64 -4.76 8.22
N SER A 87 -23.91 -4.06 9.30
CA SER A 87 -25.03 -4.41 10.21
C SER A 87 -26.40 -4.25 9.55
N ALA A 88 -26.55 -3.22 8.72
CA ALA A 88 -27.81 -2.97 8.00
C ALA A 88 -28.03 -4.00 6.87
N ILE A 89 -26.97 -4.43 6.18
CA ILE A 89 -27.03 -5.54 5.21
C ILE A 89 -27.38 -6.85 5.94
N THR A 90 -26.74 -7.14 7.05
CA THR A 90 -26.98 -8.37 7.82
C THR A 90 -28.40 -8.45 8.35
N SER A 91 -28.98 -7.33 8.76
CA SER A 91 -30.37 -7.25 9.23
C SER A 91 -31.41 -7.17 8.10
N GLY A 92 -30.99 -7.21 6.82
CA GLY A 92 -31.88 -7.14 5.66
C GLY A 92 -32.49 -5.75 5.41
N ARG A 93 -31.91 -4.69 5.99
CA ARG A 93 -32.34 -3.30 5.77
C ARG A 93 -31.70 -2.64 4.55
N ILE A 94 -30.58 -3.18 4.09
CA ILE A 94 -29.90 -2.80 2.86
C ILE A 94 -29.74 -4.04 2.00
N ASP A 95 -30.21 -3.98 0.76
CA ASP A 95 -30.03 -5.01 -0.24
C ASP A 95 -28.66 -4.81 -0.93
N TRP A 96 -27.75 -5.71 -0.69
CA TRP A 96 -26.45 -5.69 -1.35
C TRP A 96 -26.46 -6.56 -2.60
N VAL A 97 -26.03 -5.98 -3.74
CA VAL A 97 -25.87 -6.66 -5.03
C VAL A 97 -24.41 -7.04 -5.24
N PRO A 98 -24.01 -8.31 -5.06
CA PRO A 98 -22.64 -8.73 -5.31
C PRO A 98 -22.32 -8.70 -6.81
N CYS A 99 -21.41 -7.82 -7.22
CA CYS A 99 -20.87 -7.75 -8.58
C CYS A 99 -19.49 -7.07 -8.56
N LEU A 100 -18.75 -7.17 -9.66
CA LEU A 100 -17.59 -6.30 -9.87
C LEU A 100 -18.09 -4.87 -10.12
N LEU A 101 -17.46 -3.89 -9.50
CA LEU A 101 -17.94 -2.51 -9.59
C LEU A 101 -17.90 -1.96 -11.02
N SER A 102 -16.92 -2.36 -11.83
CA SER A 102 -16.86 -2.01 -13.24
C SER A 102 -18.04 -2.54 -14.07
N GLN A 103 -18.80 -3.49 -13.55
CA GLN A 103 -19.96 -4.05 -14.23
C GLN A 103 -21.26 -3.31 -13.93
N VAL A 104 -21.31 -2.44 -12.91
CA VAL A 104 -22.52 -1.70 -12.56
C VAL A 104 -23.07 -0.88 -13.74
N PRO A 105 -22.25 -0.14 -14.53
CA PRO A 105 -22.72 0.52 -15.74
C PRO A 105 -23.41 -0.43 -16.74
N LEU A 106 -22.89 -1.66 -16.89
CA LEU A 106 -23.52 -2.65 -17.77
C LEU A 106 -24.88 -3.12 -17.26
N LEU A 107 -25.04 -3.28 -15.92
CA LEU A 107 -26.32 -3.65 -15.31
C LEU A 107 -27.39 -2.59 -15.61
N PHE A 108 -27.05 -1.30 -15.62
CA PHE A 108 -27.94 -0.22 -16.00
C PHE A 108 -28.21 -0.25 -17.52
N LYS A 109 -27.18 -0.36 -18.36
CA LYS A 109 -27.31 -0.41 -19.82
C LYS A 109 -28.20 -1.54 -20.31
N THR A 110 -28.14 -2.70 -19.66
CA THR A 110 -28.93 -3.89 -20.03
C THR A 110 -30.27 -3.98 -19.32
N ASN A 111 -30.63 -3.00 -18.48
CA ASN A 111 -31.84 -3.01 -17.68
C ASN A 111 -31.97 -4.20 -16.70
N VAL A 112 -30.88 -4.88 -16.38
CA VAL A 112 -30.86 -5.88 -15.29
C VAL A 112 -31.13 -5.20 -13.96
N VAL A 113 -30.56 -4.00 -13.77
CA VAL A 113 -30.97 -3.07 -12.72
C VAL A 113 -31.64 -1.89 -13.42
N LYS A 114 -32.96 -1.78 -13.21
CA LYS A 114 -33.76 -0.72 -13.79
C LYS A 114 -33.53 0.59 -13.04
N VAL A 115 -33.48 1.70 -13.78
CA VAL A 115 -33.42 3.07 -13.25
C VAL A 115 -34.56 3.87 -13.86
N ASP A 116 -35.60 4.15 -13.07
CA ASP A 116 -36.74 4.95 -13.52
C ASP A 116 -36.50 6.46 -13.36
N ALA A 117 -35.80 6.84 -12.27
CA ALA A 117 -35.43 8.21 -12.03
C ALA A 117 -33.94 8.30 -11.62
N ALA A 118 -33.26 9.39 -11.98
CA ALA A 118 -31.90 9.69 -11.55
C ALA A 118 -31.87 11.07 -10.88
N PHE A 119 -31.43 11.10 -9.63
CA PHE A 119 -31.21 12.32 -8.85
C PHE A 119 -29.71 12.52 -8.69
N VAL A 120 -29.18 13.59 -9.26
CA VAL A 120 -27.74 13.86 -9.26
C VAL A 120 -27.45 15.30 -8.88
N GLN A 121 -26.36 15.54 -8.20
CA GLN A 121 -25.86 16.87 -7.92
C GLN A 121 -25.05 17.39 -9.11
N ILE A 122 -25.19 18.67 -9.43
CA ILE A 122 -24.54 19.31 -10.58
C ILE A 122 -24.06 20.72 -10.22
N THR A 123 -23.06 21.21 -10.97
CA THR A 123 -22.73 22.63 -10.98
C THR A 123 -23.82 23.46 -11.64
N PRO A 124 -23.89 24.78 -11.40
CA PRO A 124 -24.68 25.66 -12.25
C PRO A 124 -24.30 25.48 -13.74
N PRO A 125 -25.28 25.54 -14.67
CA PRO A 125 -25.01 25.48 -16.11
C PRO A 125 -24.09 26.63 -16.56
N ASP A 126 -23.12 26.33 -17.38
CA ASP A 126 -22.28 27.34 -18.02
C ASP A 126 -23.04 28.06 -19.16
N LYS A 127 -22.34 29.01 -19.81
CA LYS A 127 -22.92 29.79 -20.94
C LYS A 127 -23.35 28.92 -22.14
N ARG A 128 -22.93 27.67 -22.21
CA ARG A 128 -23.25 26.68 -23.25
C ARG A 128 -24.34 25.71 -22.78
N GLY A 129 -24.81 25.84 -21.55
CA GLY A 129 -25.76 24.92 -20.93
C GLY A 129 -25.12 23.62 -20.46
N LEU A 130 -23.79 23.55 -20.31
CA LEU A 130 -23.11 22.39 -19.75
C LEU A 130 -23.00 22.50 -18.23
N CYS A 131 -23.34 21.42 -17.54
CA CYS A 131 -23.15 21.22 -16.12
C CYS A 131 -22.06 20.16 -15.89
N SER A 132 -21.28 20.31 -14.85
CA SER A 132 -20.46 19.20 -14.34
C SER A 132 -21.24 18.43 -13.27
N ILE A 133 -21.18 17.10 -13.30
CA ILE A 133 -21.67 16.25 -12.19
C ILE A 133 -20.65 16.21 -11.02
N GLY A 134 -19.69 17.12 -11.03
CA GLY A 134 -18.74 17.32 -9.96
C GLY A 134 -17.80 16.12 -9.75
N VAL A 135 -17.68 15.69 -8.51
CA VAL A 135 -16.69 14.70 -8.06
C VAL A 135 -17.22 13.26 -7.99
N SER A 136 -18.43 12.98 -8.47
CA SER A 136 -19.05 11.64 -8.42
C SER A 136 -19.49 11.20 -9.80
N THR A 137 -18.50 10.92 -10.65
CA THR A 137 -18.72 10.50 -12.04
C THR A 137 -19.06 9.02 -12.12
N ASP A 138 -18.49 8.23 -11.28
CA ASP A 138 -18.60 6.78 -11.08
C ASP A 138 -19.60 6.05 -12.02
N VAL A 139 -20.90 6.02 -11.68
CA VAL A 139 -21.98 5.43 -12.49
C VAL A 139 -23.09 6.44 -12.83
N ALA A 140 -22.94 7.70 -12.37
CA ALA A 140 -24.00 8.71 -12.44
C ALA A 140 -24.45 9.00 -13.88
N LYS A 141 -23.51 9.12 -14.82
CA LYS A 141 -23.83 9.38 -16.23
C LYS A 141 -24.64 8.24 -16.87
N HIS A 142 -24.29 6.99 -16.53
CA HIS A 142 -25.05 5.83 -17.01
C HIS A 142 -26.47 5.78 -16.45
N ALA A 143 -26.65 6.22 -15.20
CA ALA A 143 -27.99 6.35 -14.61
C ALA A 143 -28.79 7.46 -15.31
N ILE A 144 -28.20 8.64 -15.57
CA ILE A 144 -28.81 9.75 -16.32
C ILE A 144 -29.28 9.28 -17.71
N GLU A 145 -28.43 8.56 -18.44
CA GLU A 145 -28.74 8.06 -19.81
C GLU A 145 -29.91 7.05 -19.84
N ARG A 146 -30.20 6.40 -18.72
CA ARG A 146 -31.21 5.34 -18.65
C ARG A 146 -32.53 5.77 -18.00
N ALA A 147 -32.47 6.76 -17.12
CA ALA A 147 -33.64 7.21 -16.38
C ALA A 147 -34.65 7.90 -17.27
N ALA A 148 -35.93 7.57 -17.06
CA ALA A 148 -37.04 8.27 -17.71
C ALA A 148 -37.30 9.65 -17.09
N LEU A 149 -36.87 9.85 -15.82
CA LEU A 149 -36.96 11.13 -15.10
C LEU A 149 -35.54 11.49 -14.59
N VAL A 150 -34.95 12.55 -15.11
CA VAL A 150 -33.65 13.04 -14.70
C VAL A 150 -33.79 14.38 -13.98
N VAL A 151 -33.28 14.48 -12.77
CA VAL A 151 -33.35 15.66 -11.92
C VAL A 151 -31.92 16.06 -11.47
N GLY A 152 -31.59 17.31 -11.73
CA GLY A 152 -30.33 17.90 -11.29
C GLY A 152 -30.52 18.79 -10.06
N GLU A 153 -29.76 18.53 -8.99
CA GLU A 153 -29.67 19.46 -7.86
C GLU A 153 -28.49 20.39 -8.08
N ILE A 154 -28.76 21.66 -8.36
CA ILE A 154 -27.73 22.67 -8.59
C ILE A 154 -27.14 23.08 -7.24
N ASN A 155 -25.86 22.81 -7.06
CA ASN A 155 -25.12 23.22 -5.89
C ASN A 155 -23.89 24.03 -6.32
N GLU A 156 -23.81 25.28 -5.85
CA GLU A 156 -22.73 26.22 -6.20
C GLU A 156 -21.37 25.84 -5.58
N GLU A 157 -21.37 24.98 -4.55
CA GLU A 157 -20.16 24.45 -3.93
C GLU A 157 -19.58 23.24 -4.68
N THR A 158 -20.33 22.66 -5.62
CA THR A 158 -19.86 21.51 -6.42
C THR A 158 -18.72 21.95 -7.33
N PRO A 159 -17.53 21.31 -7.27
CA PRO A 159 -16.42 21.69 -8.14
C PRO A 159 -16.71 21.36 -9.61
N TYR A 160 -16.31 22.26 -10.49
CA TYR A 160 -16.34 22.05 -11.93
C TYR A 160 -15.14 21.18 -12.34
N THR A 161 -15.38 19.91 -12.58
CA THR A 161 -14.33 18.91 -12.84
C THR A 161 -14.25 18.53 -14.33
N PHE A 162 -13.18 17.86 -14.72
CA PHE A 162 -12.91 17.48 -16.11
C PHE A 162 -12.88 15.96 -16.29
N GLY A 163 -13.13 15.54 -17.53
CA GLY A 163 -13.25 14.16 -17.93
C GLY A 163 -14.67 13.85 -18.43
N ASP A 164 -15.21 12.70 -18.06
CA ASP A 164 -16.57 12.30 -18.41
C ASP A 164 -17.61 12.87 -17.42
N THR A 165 -17.46 14.14 -17.03
CA THR A 165 -18.30 14.82 -16.02
C THR A 165 -19.40 15.68 -16.59
N PHE A 166 -19.40 15.95 -17.90
CA PHE A 166 -20.29 16.93 -18.48
C PHE A 166 -21.63 16.34 -18.91
N VAL A 167 -22.72 17.02 -18.52
CA VAL A 167 -24.09 16.74 -18.93
C VAL A 167 -24.72 18.06 -19.36
N HIS A 168 -25.52 18.05 -20.44
CA HIS A 168 -26.17 19.27 -20.91
C HIS A 168 -27.48 19.50 -20.14
N VAL A 169 -27.75 20.73 -19.79
CA VAL A 169 -28.95 21.13 -19.02
C VAL A 169 -30.26 20.67 -19.68
N LYS A 170 -30.27 20.50 -21.02
CA LYS A 170 -31.45 19.96 -21.76
C LYS A 170 -31.80 18.52 -21.37
N ASP A 171 -30.79 17.73 -20.91
CA ASP A 171 -30.97 16.33 -20.57
C ASP A 171 -31.66 16.16 -19.19
N PHE A 172 -31.81 17.25 -18.43
CA PHE A 172 -32.56 17.27 -17.18
C PHE A 172 -34.04 17.66 -17.45
N HIS A 173 -34.95 16.92 -16.84
CA HIS A 173 -36.38 17.23 -16.86
C HIS A 173 -36.70 18.35 -15.87
N TYR A 174 -36.10 18.31 -14.69
CA TYR A 174 -36.26 19.31 -13.64
C TYR A 174 -34.91 19.64 -13.01
N LEU A 175 -34.80 20.85 -12.49
CA LEU A 175 -33.69 21.33 -11.71
C LEU A 175 -34.20 21.79 -10.34
N VAL A 176 -33.42 21.56 -9.30
CA VAL A 176 -33.70 22.00 -7.93
C VAL A 176 -32.46 22.76 -7.41
N ARG A 177 -32.65 23.84 -6.67
CA ARG A 177 -31.53 24.52 -6.01
C ARG A 177 -31.19 23.81 -4.71
N ALA A 178 -29.90 23.53 -4.49
CA ALA A 178 -29.44 23.00 -3.24
C ALA A 178 -29.64 24.00 -2.09
N THR A 179 -30.17 23.52 -0.97
CA THR A 179 -30.24 24.24 0.31
C THR A 179 -29.37 23.56 1.37
N GLU A 180 -28.99 22.31 1.14
CA GLU A 180 -28.04 21.55 1.97
C GLU A 180 -26.63 21.70 1.43
N PRO A 181 -25.62 21.87 2.30
CA PRO A 181 -24.23 22.01 1.87
C PRO A 181 -23.67 20.68 1.33
N LEU A 182 -22.53 20.75 0.63
CA LEU A 182 -21.75 19.58 0.29
C LEU A 182 -21.36 18.77 1.52
N MET A 183 -21.20 17.48 1.33
CA MET A 183 -20.61 16.61 2.35
C MET A 183 -19.09 16.69 2.26
N TYR A 184 -18.45 16.90 3.40
CA TYR A 184 -17.00 16.89 3.53
C TYR A 184 -16.53 15.77 4.45
N LEU A 185 -15.34 15.27 4.21
CA LEU A 185 -14.66 14.32 5.09
C LEU A 185 -13.40 14.96 5.66
N SER A 186 -13.20 14.78 6.95
CA SER A 186 -11.97 15.23 7.60
C SER A 186 -10.81 14.30 7.28
N ARG A 187 -9.60 14.83 7.30
CA ARG A 187 -8.37 14.03 7.22
C ARG A 187 -8.26 13.05 8.39
N TRP A 188 -7.59 11.95 8.17
CA TRP A 188 -7.39 10.92 9.18
C TRP A 188 -6.19 11.28 10.06
N PRO A 189 -6.32 11.17 11.40
CA PRO A 189 -5.17 11.33 12.27
C PRO A 189 -4.19 10.17 12.08
N VAL A 190 -2.91 10.49 12.07
CA VAL A 190 -1.80 9.53 11.96
C VAL A 190 -1.19 9.32 13.34
N ASP A 191 -1.10 8.08 13.79
CA ASP A 191 -0.33 7.68 14.96
C ASP A 191 1.07 7.17 14.57
N GLU A 192 1.95 7.01 15.56
CA GLU A 192 3.34 6.56 15.35
C GLU A 192 3.42 5.20 14.66
N THR A 193 2.49 4.29 14.93
CA THR A 193 2.45 2.97 14.31
C THR A 193 2.19 3.08 12.81
N PHE A 194 1.18 3.86 12.41
CA PHE A 194 0.90 4.09 10.99
C PHE A 194 2.01 4.87 10.29
N ASP A 195 2.68 5.81 10.98
CA ASP A 195 3.85 6.52 10.42
C ASP A 195 4.97 5.52 10.07
N ARG A 196 5.29 4.57 10.97
CA ARG A 196 6.29 3.52 10.72
C ARG A 196 5.86 2.53 9.63
N VAL A 197 4.60 2.10 9.62
CA VAL A 197 4.06 1.25 8.54
C VAL A 197 4.20 1.96 7.19
N ALA A 198 3.88 3.27 7.14
CA ALA A 198 4.02 4.07 5.92
C ALA A 198 5.47 4.22 5.48
N ALA A 199 6.42 4.41 6.42
CA ALA A 199 7.85 4.46 6.11
C ALA A 199 8.32 3.17 5.40
N HIS A 200 7.95 2.00 5.94
CA HIS A 200 8.29 0.72 5.34
C HIS A 200 7.56 0.50 4.00
N THR A 201 6.29 0.88 3.90
CA THR A 201 5.54 0.81 2.65
C THR A 201 6.17 1.68 1.56
N ALA A 202 6.54 2.91 1.90
CA ALA A 202 7.18 3.86 0.97
C ALA A 202 8.57 3.40 0.51
N SER A 203 9.28 2.59 1.32
CA SER A 203 10.61 2.07 0.97
C SER A 203 10.60 1.14 -0.26
N VAL A 204 9.45 0.59 -0.62
CA VAL A 204 9.29 -0.31 -1.79
C VAL A 204 8.66 0.39 -3.00
N ILE A 205 8.35 1.68 -2.89
CA ILE A 205 7.80 2.51 -3.97
C ILE A 205 8.96 3.21 -4.66
N GLU A 206 9.11 3.02 -5.96
CA GLU A 206 10.18 3.62 -6.76
C GLU A 206 9.69 4.87 -7.48
N ASP A 207 10.62 5.73 -7.91
CA ASP A 207 10.33 6.85 -8.82
C ASP A 207 9.65 6.32 -10.09
N GLY A 208 8.67 7.06 -10.60
CA GLY A 208 7.93 6.67 -11.80
C GLY A 208 6.80 5.66 -11.58
N SER A 209 6.60 5.17 -10.36
CA SER A 209 5.50 4.24 -10.04
C SER A 209 4.13 4.88 -10.27
N CYS A 210 3.15 4.08 -10.73
CA CYS A 210 1.75 4.48 -10.86
C CYS A 210 0.95 3.97 -9.66
N LEU A 211 0.39 4.88 -8.86
CA LEU A 211 -0.20 4.57 -7.55
C LEU A 211 -1.72 4.44 -7.63
N ALA A 212 -2.25 3.43 -6.97
CA ALA A 212 -3.65 3.32 -6.60
C ALA A 212 -3.78 3.46 -5.07
N PHE A 213 -4.34 4.59 -4.63
CA PHE A 213 -4.63 4.91 -3.24
C PHE A 213 -6.12 4.77 -2.95
N PHE A 214 -6.43 4.61 -1.66
CA PHE A 214 -7.81 4.67 -1.18
C PHE A 214 -7.92 5.75 -0.09
N PHE A 215 -8.37 5.42 1.10
CA PHE A 215 -8.50 6.38 2.20
C PHE A 215 -8.14 5.76 3.55
N GLY A 216 -7.73 6.59 4.49
CA GLY A 216 -7.36 6.17 5.84
C GLY A 216 -5.98 6.66 6.28
N PRO A 217 -5.61 6.41 7.54
CA PRO A 217 -4.40 6.95 8.15
C PRO A 217 -3.10 6.51 7.47
N LEU A 218 -3.08 5.34 6.81
CA LEU A 218 -1.92 4.87 6.04
C LEU A 218 -1.57 5.86 4.93
N TYR A 219 -2.57 6.32 4.18
CA TYR A 219 -2.34 7.19 3.01
C TYR A 219 -1.96 8.60 3.43
N GLU A 220 -2.52 9.11 4.53
CA GLU A 220 -2.09 10.38 5.14
C GLU A 220 -0.60 10.31 5.54
N ALA A 221 -0.18 9.21 6.15
CA ALA A 221 1.21 9.03 6.56
C ALA A 221 2.17 8.86 5.37
N LEU A 222 1.73 8.23 4.27
CA LEU A 222 2.56 7.98 3.09
C LEU A 222 3.03 9.27 2.41
N VAL A 223 2.24 10.35 2.44
CA VAL A 223 2.59 11.65 1.82
C VAL A 223 3.97 12.12 2.26
N LYS A 224 4.27 12.07 3.55
CA LYS A 224 5.56 12.47 4.14
C LYS A 224 6.77 11.79 3.48
N TYR A 225 6.62 10.53 3.10
CA TYR A 225 7.70 9.72 2.54
C TYR A 225 7.73 9.73 1.01
N LEU A 226 6.59 10.03 0.37
CA LEU A 226 6.45 10.04 -1.08
C LEU A 226 6.64 11.42 -1.71
N ALA A 227 6.51 12.51 -0.95
CA ALA A 227 6.69 13.89 -1.44
C ALA A 227 8.10 14.14 -2.04
N GLY A 228 9.11 13.37 -1.64
CA GLY A 228 10.45 13.42 -2.22
C GLY A 228 10.69 12.52 -3.44
N LYS A 229 9.70 11.71 -3.83
CA LYS A 229 9.77 10.87 -5.03
C LYS A 229 9.55 11.70 -6.30
N ARG A 230 9.88 11.13 -7.44
CA ARG A 230 9.79 11.80 -8.74
C ARG A 230 8.94 11.01 -9.71
N ASP A 231 8.17 11.77 -10.51
CA ASP A 231 7.46 11.25 -11.68
C ASP A 231 6.43 10.16 -11.37
N LEU A 232 5.84 10.20 -10.17
CA LEU A 232 4.75 9.32 -9.81
C LEU A 232 3.53 9.57 -10.71
N GLY A 233 2.75 8.53 -10.93
CA GLY A 233 1.44 8.58 -11.58
C GLY A 233 0.33 8.22 -10.61
N ILE A 234 -0.90 8.67 -10.92
CA ILE A 234 -2.10 8.28 -10.19
C ILE A 234 -3.09 7.62 -11.14
N HIS A 235 -3.50 6.39 -10.81
CA HIS A 235 -4.63 5.68 -11.36
C HIS A 235 -5.36 5.02 -10.20
N SER A 236 -6.36 5.71 -9.65
CA SER A 236 -6.98 5.36 -8.38
C SER A 236 -8.51 5.39 -8.48
N LEU A 237 -9.20 4.69 -7.60
CA LEU A 237 -10.65 4.76 -7.55
C LEU A 237 -11.09 6.11 -6.95
N PRO A 238 -10.69 6.52 -5.72
CA PRO A 238 -10.94 7.85 -5.20
C PRO A 238 -9.78 8.80 -5.45
N PHE A 239 -10.07 10.10 -5.49
CA PHE A 239 -9.10 11.17 -5.26
C PHE A 239 -9.32 11.75 -3.86
N THR A 240 -8.23 11.94 -3.10
CA THR A 240 -8.30 12.34 -1.69
C THR A 240 -7.23 13.37 -1.35
N ASP A 241 -7.33 14.01 -0.18
CA ASP A 241 -6.35 15.01 0.28
C ASP A 241 -4.88 14.54 0.21
N PRO A 242 -4.50 13.29 0.61
CA PRO A 242 -3.15 12.79 0.40
C PRO A 242 -2.66 12.83 -1.05
N LEU A 243 -3.54 12.57 -2.01
CA LEU A 243 -3.18 12.63 -3.43
C LEU A 243 -3.04 14.08 -3.92
N MET A 244 -3.86 15.01 -3.41
CA MET A 244 -3.69 16.45 -3.63
C MET A 244 -2.30 16.90 -3.16
N ASP A 245 -1.93 16.57 -1.93
CA ASP A 245 -0.62 16.95 -1.36
C ASP A 245 0.55 16.41 -2.21
N LEU A 246 0.44 15.19 -2.76
CA LEU A 246 1.46 14.61 -3.64
C LEU A 246 1.55 15.31 -5.01
N VAL A 247 0.43 15.77 -5.54
CA VAL A 247 0.43 16.60 -6.77
C VAL A 247 1.07 17.96 -6.48
N ASP A 248 0.69 18.62 -5.40
CA ASP A 248 1.21 19.95 -5.03
C ASP A 248 2.70 19.92 -4.67
N SER A 249 3.18 18.81 -4.08
CA SER A 249 4.62 18.62 -3.83
C SER A 249 5.46 18.48 -5.10
N GLY A 250 4.82 18.25 -6.26
CA GLY A 250 5.50 17.96 -7.54
C GLY A 250 5.99 16.51 -7.67
N ALA A 251 5.73 15.65 -6.71
CA ALA A 251 6.07 14.22 -6.80
C ALA A 251 5.28 13.52 -7.91
N VAL A 252 4.02 13.94 -8.14
CA VAL A 252 3.11 13.39 -9.15
C VAL A 252 3.14 14.25 -10.40
N THR A 253 3.63 13.70 -11.51
CA THR A 253 3.63 14.33 -12.84
C THR A 253 2.77 13.59 -13.85
N ASN A 254 2.42 12.34 -13.58
CA ASN A 254 1.69 11.43 -14.48
C ASN A 254 2.35 11.24 -15.86
N LYS A 255 3.59 11.70 -16.08
CA LYS A 255 4.22 11.71 -17.42
C LYS A 255 4.56 10.30 -17.91
N ASN A 256 4.79 9.34 -17.00
CA ASN A 256 5.15 7.97 -17.32
C ASN A 256 3.93 7.07 -17.57
N LYS A 257 2.72 7.57 -17.32
CA LYS A 257 1.49 6.82 -17.61
C LYS A 257 1.30 6.64 -19.11
N LYS A 258 0.82 5.46 -19.51
CA LYS A 258 0.49 5.13 -20.91
C LYS A 258 -0.97 5.43 -21.26
N VAL A 259 -1.84 5.46 -20.27
CA VAL A 259 -3.25 5.89 -20.41
C VAL A 259 -3.48 7.15 -19.58
N PHE A 260 -4.20 8.12 -20.12
CA PHE A 260 -4.41 9.43 -19.50
C PHE A 260 -3.09 10.08 -19.04
N THR A 261 -2.09 10.10 -19.94
CA THR A 261 -0.76 10.68 -19.70
C THR A 261 -0.88 12.14 -19.26
N GLY A 262 -0.13 12.53 -18.24
CA GLY A 262 -0.15 13.88 -17.68
C GLY A 262 -1.34 14.17 -16.75
N LYS A 263 -2.25 13.21 -16.54
CA LYS A 263 -3.44 13.38 -15.70
C LYS A 263 -3.57 12.27 -14.67
N SER A 264 -4.03 12.62 -13.48
CA SER A 264 -4.49 11.65 -12.48
C SER A 264 -5.86 11.12 -12.85
N LEU A 265 -6.02 9.82 -12.98
CA LEU A 265 -7.28 9.17 -13.38
C LEU A 265 -8.02 8.65 -12.16
N VAL A 266 -9.30 9.04 -12.01
CA VAL A 266 -10.13 8.68 -10.85
C VAL A 266 -11.63 8.57 -11.24
N ALA A 267 -12.43 7.90 -10.38
CA ALA A 267 -13.88 7.80 -10.59
C ALA A 267 -14.68 8.79 -9.72
N TYR A 268 -14.17 9.11 -8.55
CA TYR A 268 -14.80 10.08 -7.63
C TYR A 268 -13.75 10.71 -6.71
N ALA A 269 -14.16 11.77 -6.00
CA ALA A 269 -13.33 12.35 -4.96
C ALA A 269 -14.12 12.56 -3.66
N HIS A 270 -13.42 12.51 -2.54
CA HIS A 270 -13.92 12.88 -1.24
C HIS A 270 -12.79 13.38 -0.33
N GLY A 271 -13.09 14.35 0.51
CA GLY A 271 -12.13 14.94 1.44
C GLY A 271 -12.62 16.26 2.02
N THR A 272 -11.67 17.12 2.29
CA THR A 272 -11.88 18.42 2.95
C THR A 272 -12.48 19.48 2.01
N PRO A 273 -12.95 20.61 2.56
CA PRO A 273 -13.32 21.78 1.74
C PRO A 273 -12.17 22.28 0.87
N GLU A 274 -10.94 22.21 1.37
CA GLU A 274 -9.72 22.58 0.63
C GLU A 274 -9.58 21.73 -0.63
N LEU A 275 -9.75 20.42 -0.51
CA LEU A 275 -9.70 19.52 -1.65
C LEU A 275 -10.77 19.87 -2.69
N MET A 276 -12.01 20.11 -2.27
CA MET A 276 -13.10 20.46 -3.21
C MET A 276 -12.78 21.76 -3.97
N LYS A 277 -12.29 22.77 -3.26
CA LYS A 277 -11.84 24.03 -3.87
C LYS A 277 -10.64 23.83 -4.81
N TRP A 278 -9.71 22.95 -4.46
CA TRP A 278 -8.54 22.63 -5.29
C TRP A 278 -8.92 21.90 -6.57
N LEU A 279 -9.96 21.06 -6.52
CA LEU A 279 -10.48 20.34 -7.69
C LEU A 279 -11.26 21.23 -8.67
N ASP A 280 -11.79 22.38 -8.22
CA ASP A 280 -12.57 23.28 -9.07
C ASP A 280 -11.71 23.86 -10.19
N GLY A 281 -12.06 23.56 -11.43
CA GLY A 281 -11.33 24.01 -12.61
C GLY A 281 -9.97 23.31 -12.83
N ASN A 282 -9.61 22.30 -12.06
CA ASN A 282 -8.31 21.63 -12.12
C ASN A 282 -8.25 20.58 -13.25
N GLN A 283 -7.53 20.89 -14.32
CA GLN A 283 -7.40 20.03 -15.51
C GLN A 283 -6.40 18.88 -15.33
N LEU A 284 -5.64 18.83 -14.23
CA LEU A 284 -4.70 17.73 -13.95
C LEU A 284 -5.40 16.44 -13.52
N ILE A 285 -6.69 16.56 -13.13
CA ILE A 285 -7.47 15.43 -12.66
C ILE A 285 -8.52 15.06 -13.72
N GLU A 286 -8.52 13.81 -14.11
CA GLU A 286 -9.43 13.23 -15.08
C GLU A 286 -10.42 12.32 -14.36
N PHE A 287 -11.67 12.73 -14.31
CA PHE A 287 -12.76 11.93 -13.75
C PHE A 287 -13.41 11.09 -14.86
N GLN A 288 -13.47 9.78 -14.66
CA GLN A 288 -14.05 8.85 -15.61
C GLN A 288 -15.02 7.88 -14.91
N SER A 289 -15.89 7.25 -15.68
CA SER A 289 -16.79 6.24 -15.14
C SER A 289 -16.03 5.03 -14.57
N ILE A 290 -16.68 4.33 -13.65
CA ILE A 290 -16.04 3.24 -12.89
C ILE A 290 -15.59 2.07 -13.78
N ASP A 291 -16.28 1.81 -14.90
CA ASP A 291 -15.93 0.78 -15.89
C ASP A 291 -14.67 1.13 -16.71
N VAL A 292 -14.27 2.41 -16.73
CA VAL A 292 -13.02 2.87 -17.31
C VAL A 292 -11.90 2.81 -16.28
N VAL A 293 -12.14 3.33 -15.07
CA VAL A 293 -11.13 3.46 -14.01
C VAL A 293 -10.75 2.10 -13.44
N MET A 294 -11.72 1.22 -13.18
CA MET A 294 -11.49 -0.09 -12.58
C MET A 294 -11.23 -1.20 -13.61
N ASN A 295 -11.19 -0.87 -14.91
CA ASN A 295 -10.92 -1.89 -15.92
C ASN A 295 -9.49 -2.44 -15.81
N PRO A 296 -9.30 -3.74 -15.51
CA PRO A 296 -7.97 -4.31 -15.34
C PRO A 296 -7.06 -4.13 -16.57
N LYS A 297 -7.65 -4.08 -17.79
CA LYS A 297 -6.90 -3.83 -19.03
C LYS A 297 -6.36 -2.40 -19.09
N ASN A 298 -7.13 -1.41 -18.63
CA ASN A 298 -6.68 -0.02 -18.60
C ASN A 298 -5.60 0.18 -17.52
N ILE A 299 -5.80 -0.43 -16.35
CA ILE A 299 -4.83 -0.41 -15.26
C ILE A 299 -3.50 -1.02 -15.73
N ALA A 300 -3.55 -2.19 -16.34
CA ALA A 300 -2.40 -2.96 -16.80
C ALA A 300 -1.58 -2.28 -17.92
N GLN A 301 -2.15 -1.30 -18.64
CA GLN A 301 -1.41 -0.53 -19.66
C GLN A 301 -0.34 0.36 -19.04
N ASN A 302 -0.53 0.84 -17.80
CA ASN A 302 0.50 1.58 -17.09
C ASN A 302 1.54 0.60 -16.54
N ASP A 303 2.82 0.96 -16.63
CA ASP A 303 3.89 0.19 -16.00
C ASP A 303 3.98 0.54 -14.51
N HIS A 304 4.55 -0.37 -13.72
CA HIS A 304 4.79 -0.20 -12.28
C HIS A 304 3.54 0.26 -11.51
N VAL A 305 2.40 -0.36 -11.79
CA VAL A 305 1.17 -0.07 -11.03
C VAL A 305 1.29 -0.68 -9.64
N LEU A 306 1.25 0.16 -8.63
CA LEU A 306 1.31 -0.24 -7.23
C LEU A 306 -0.06 -0.01 -6.57
N VAL A 307 -0.73 -1.10 -6.24
CA VAL A 307 -1.97 -1.07 -5.46
C VAL A 307 -1.63 -1.21 -3.99
N ILE A 308 -1.87 -0.16 -3.22
CA ILE A 308 -1.55 -0.11 -1.80
C ILE A 308 -2.85 -0.24 -1.02
N MET A 309 -2.96 -1.31 -0.23
CA MET A 309 -4.18 -1.66 0.50
C MET A 309 -3.93 -1.79 2.00
N PRO A 310 -4.79 -1.23 2.85
CA PRO A 310 -4.78 -1.60 4.25
C PRO A 310 -5.32 -3.02 4.39
N ALA A 311 -4.75 -3.80 5.32
CA ALA A 311 -5.25 -5.12 5.67
C ALA A 311 -5.74 -5.16 7.12
N TYR A 312 -6.72 -6.02 7.41
CA TYR A 312 -7.18 -6.26 8.77
C TYR A 312 -6.36 -7.38 9.44
N LYS A 313 -6.14 -8.47 8.74
CA LYS A 313 -5.32 -9.61 9.18
C LYS A 313 -4.56 -10.21 8.00
N ALA A 314 -3.42 -10.78 8.30
CA ALA A 314 -2.66 -11.64 7.40
C ALA A 314 -2.39 -12.98 8.07
N ASP A 315 -2.26 -14.07 7.31
CA ASP A 315 -1.72 -15.31 7.86
C ASP A 315 -0.28 -15.56 7.41
N ILE A 316 0.37 -16.49 8.08
CA ILE A 316 1.78 -16.82 7.82
C ILE A 316 2.02 -17.51 6.47
N SER A 317 1.00 -17.79 5.67
CA SER A 317 1.14 -18.22 4.27
C SER A 317 1.08 -17.06 3.29
N GLY A 318 0.62 -15.89 3.74
CA GLY A 318 0.45 -14.67 2.96
C GLY A 318 -0.97 -14.42 2.49
N GLY A 319 -1.96 -15.13 3.04
CA GLY A 319 -3.38 -14.82 2.85
C GLY A 319 -3.76 -13.52 3.58
N ILE A 320 -4.69 -12.75 3.02
CA ILE A 320 -5.14 -11.45 3.56
C ILE A 320 -6.64 -11.46 3.80
N ALA A 321 -7.05 -11.00 4.97
CA ALA A 321 -8.42 -10.62 5.28
C ALA A 321 -8.52 -9.10 5.41
N LEU A 322 -9.43 -8.46 4.67
CA LEU A 322 -9.59 -7.01 4.70
C LEU A 322 -10.45 -6.52 5.86
N HIS A 323 -11.40 -7.33 6.30
CA HIS A 323 -12.42 -6.91 7.27
C HIS A 323 -12.68 -7.96 8.35
N ALA A 324 -13.14 -7.48 9.51
CA ALA A 324 -13.72 -8.32 10.54
C ALA A 324 -15.23 -8.46 10.31
N SER A 325 -15.75 -9.68 10.22
CA SER A 325 -17.19 -9.89 10.10
C SER A 325 -17.97 -9.50 11.38
N ARG A 326 -17.40 -9.78 12.54
CA ARG A 326 -18.07 -9.59 13.85
C ARG A 326 -19.52 -10.12 13.86
N GLY A 327 -19.78 -11.21 13.14
CA GLY A 327 -21.11 -11.78 12.96
C GLY A 327 -21.95 -11.15 11.85
N ASN A 328 -21.44 -10.15 11.15
CA ASN A 328 -22.12 -9.50 10.03
C ASN A 328 -21.75 -10.13 8.68
N ILE A 329 -22.65 -9.98 7.70
CA ILE A 329 -22.31 -10.18 6.29
C ILE A 329 -21.30 -9.10 5.90
N VAL A 330 -20.11 -9.54 5.52
CA VAL A 330 -19.06 -8.64 5.01
C VAL A 330 -19.15 -8.64 3.50
N VAL A 331 -19.29 -7.46 2.93
CA VAL A 331 -19.23 -7.26 1.49
C VAL A 331 -17.89 -7.75 0.95
N GLY A 332 -17.90 -8.44 -0.17
CA GLY A 332 -16.74 -9.16 -0.70
C GLY A 332 -15.58 -8.26 -1.13
N PRO A 333 -14.43 -8.85 -1.46
CA PRO A 333 -13.26 -8.12 -1.94
C PRO A 333 -13.43 -7.58 -3.37
N SER A 334 -14.62 -7.67 -3.95
CA SER A 334 -14.94 -7.24 -5.31
C SER A 334 -14.54 -5.80 -5.62
N ASP A 335 -14.54 -4.95 -4.58
CA ASP A 335 -14.25 -3.52 -4.70
C ASP A 335 -12.80 -3.23 -5.10
N PHE A 336 -11.88 -4.18 -4.88
CA PHE A 336 -10.46 -3.99 -5.11
C PHE A 336 -9.84 -5.04 -6.02
N GLN A 337 -10.57 -6.14 -6.27
CA GLN A 337 -10.05 -7.28 -7.04
C GLN A 337 -9.61 -6.87 -8.44
N GLU A 338 -10.32 -5.92 -9.06
CA GLU A 338 -10.01 -5.42 -10.40
C GLU A 338 -8.70 -4.64 -10.41
N PHE A 339 -8.44 -3.81 -9.40
CA PHE A 339 -7.16 -3.12 -9.23
C PHE A 339 -6.02 -4.11 -8.99
N LEU A 340 -6.21 -5.09 -8.10
CA LEU A 340 -5.21 -6.11 -7.82
C LEU A 340 -4.88 -6.94 -9.06
N THR A 341 -5.90 -7.29 -9.85
CA THR A 341 -5.73 -8.00 -11.12
C THR A 341 -5.00 -7.13 -12.14
N GLY A 342 -5.38 -5.86 -12.27
CA GLY A 342 -4.75 -4.91 -13.18
C GLY A 342 -3.26 -4.70 -12.85
N ALA A 343 -2.92 -4.55 -11.56
CA ALA A 343 -1.54 -4.46 -11.12
C ALA A 343 -0.75 -5.76 -11.39
N ALA A 344 -1.34 -6.92 -11.16
CA ALA A 344 -0.69 -8.20 -11.46
C ALA A 344 -0.39 -8.39 -12.95
N LEU A 345 -1.16 -7.76 -13.84
CA LEU A 345 -0.97 -7.76 -15.29
C LEU A 345 -0.04 -6.63 -15.78
N SER A 346 0.21 -5.61 -14.96
CA SER A 346 1.09 -4.49 -15.26
C SER A 346 2.56 -4.92 -15.26
N SER A 347 3.34 -4.42 -16.20
CA SER A 347 4.80 -4.63 -16.20
C SER A 347 5.43 -3.98 -14.96
N GLY A 348 6.04 -4.78 -14.09
CA GLY A 348 6.56 -4.30 -12.80
C GLY A 348 5.49 -3.93 -11.77
N GLY A 349 4.24 -4.31 -11.99
CA GLY A 349 3.14 -4.05 -11.08
C GLY A 349 3.19 -4.89 -9.80
N CYS A 350 2.60 -4.38 -8.72
CA CYS A 350 2.72 -4.99 -7.40
C CYS A 350 1.52 -4.66 -6.49
N ASN A 351 1.05 -5.67 -5.78
CA ASN A 351 0.02 -5.54 -4.75
C ASN A 351 0.69 -5.50 -3.37
N ILE A 352 0.52 -4.39 -2.67
CA ILE A 352 1.12 -4.11 -1.37
C ILE A 352 0.01 -4.05 -0.32
N PHE A 353 0.10 -4.88 0.70
CA PHE A 353 -0.81 -4.85 1.84
C PHE A 353 -0.06 -4.33 3.07
N ALA A 354 -0.65 -3.36 3.75
CA ALA A 354 -0.04 -2.71 4.89
C ALA A 354 -0.96 -2.74 6.10
N LEU A 355 -0.41 -3.12 7.25
CA LEU A 355 -1.17 -3.24 8.49
C LEU A 355 -0.26 -3.09 9.72
N PRO A 356 -0.76 -2.52 10.82
CA PRO A 356 -0.10 -2.64 12.11
C PRO A 356 0.02 -4.12 12.52
N SER A 357 1.17 -4.53 13.06
CA SER A 357 1.39 -5.92 13.51
C SER A 357 0.44 -6.35 14.62
N ARG A 358 -0.08 -5.36 15.37
CA ARG A 358 -1.15 -5.53 16.35
C ARG A 358 -2.23 -4.45 16.18
N ASN A 359 -3.47 -4.82 16.43
CA ASN A 359 -4.56 -3.85 16.44
C ASN A 359 -4.56 -3.00 17.74
N ARG A 360 -5.43 -1.99 17.82
CA ARG A 360 -5.56 -1.11 19.01
C ARG A 360 -5.92 -1.83 20.31
N ARG A 361 -6.35 -3.10 20.26
CA ARG A 361 -6.61 -3.95 21.44
C ARG A 361 -5.38 -4.79 21.82
N GLY A 362 -4.26 -4.66 21.12
CA GLY A 362 -3.07 -5.46 21.32
C GLY A 362 -3.13 -6.87 20.73
N GLU A 363 -4.18 -7.20 19.94
CA GLU A 363 -4.31 -8.50 19.29
C GLU A 363 -3.46 -8.58 18.04
N SER A 364 -2.74 -9.69 17.83
CA SER A 364 -1.90 -9.89 16.65
C SER A 364 -2.68 -9.73 15.34
N SER A 365 -2.08 -9.05 14.39
CA SER A 365 -2.62 -8.93 13.02
C SER A 365 -2.04 -9.96 12.06
N ILE A 366 -0.90 -10.59 12.41
CA ILE A 366 -0.34 -11.72 11.69
C ILE A 366 -0.70 -12.99 12.47
N LEU A 367 -1.42 -13.91 11.83
CA LEU A 367 -2.02 -15.08 12.45
C LEU A 367 -1.49 -16.39 11.85
N PRO A 368 -1.58 -17.52 12.54
CA PRO A 368 -1.29 -18.81 11.93
C PRO A 368 -2.18 -19.16 10.73
N SER A 369 -3.46 -18.78 10.79
CA SER A 369 -4.46 -18.96 9.74
C SER A 369 -5.56 -17.93 9.84
N ILE A 370 -6.10 -17.52 8.70
CA ILE A 370 -7.26 -16.61 8.59
C ILE A 370 -8.53 -17.31 8.11
N GLU A 371 -8.59 -18.64 8.07
CA GLU A 371 -9.75 -19.42 7.58
C GLU A 371 -11.10 -18.98 8.18
N LYS A 372 -11.11 -18.52 9.43
CA LYS A 372 -12.32 -18.03 10.10
C LYS A 372 -12.79 -16.64 9.65
N TYR A 373 -12.00 -15.94 8.83
CA TYR A 373 -12.37 -14.63 8.32
C TYR A 373 -13.03 -14.77 6.95
N PRO A 374 -14.17 -14.11 6.71
CA PRO A 374 -14.78 -14.12 5.39
C PRO A 374 -13.99 -13.22 4.42
N ASN A 375 -14.18 -13.45 3.13
CA ASN A 375 -13.66 -12.58 2.07
C ASN A 375 -12.14 -12.37 2.15
N GLN A 376 -11.42 -13.44 1.82
CA GLN A 376 -9.96 -13.47 1.82
C GLN A 376 -9.42 -13.25 0.41
N PHE A 377 -8.28 -12.55 0.34
CA PHE A 377 -7.44 -12.62 -0.85
C PHE A 377 -6.47 -13.78 -0.72
N SER A 378 -6.39 -14.52 -1.80
CA SER A 378 -5.50 -15.66 -1.96
C SER A 378 -4.03 -15.20 -1.95
N PRO A 379 -3.11 -16.00 -1.36
CA PRO A 379 -1.69 -15.68 -1.30
C PRO A 379 -1.03 -15.34 -2.65
N GLU A 380 -1.59 -15.81 -3.75
CA GLU A 380 -1.05 -15.57 -5.10
C GLU A 380 -1.18 -14.10 -5.54
N LEU A 381 -2.19 -13.38 -5.03
CA LEU A 381 -2.40 -11.96 -5.32
C LEU A 381 -1.58 -11.04 -4.40
N VAL A 382 -0.89 -11.58 -3.39
CA VAL A 382 -0.17 -10.81 -2.39
C VAL A 382 1.32 -10.82 -2.71
N ASN A 383 1.84 -9.67 -3.14
CA ASN A 383 3.25 -9.52 -3.47
C ASN A 383 4.08 -9.06 -2.28
N ILE A 384 3.55 -8.10 -1.51
CA ILE A 384 4.25 -7.47 -0.39
C ILE A 384 3.28 -7.30 0.78
N ILE A 385 3.77 -7.58 2.00
CA ILE A 385 3.12 -7.18 3.25
C ILE A 385 4.08 -6.30 4.04
N ALA A 386 3.59 -5.15 4.52
CA ALA A 386 4.35 -4.20 5.33
C ALA A 386 3.71 -4.02 6.71
N THR A 387 4.54 -3.97 7.74
CA THR A 387 4.17 -3.60 9.11
C THR A 387 5.14 -2.55 9.65
N GLU A 388 4.97 -2.11 10.90
CA GLU A 388 5.93 -1.24 11.59
C GLU A 388 7.27 -1.93 11.91
N TYR A 389 7.39 -3.24 11.68
CA TYR A 389 8.61 -4.05 11.86
C TYR A 389 9.32 -4.40 10.54
N GLY A 390 8.81 -3.92 9.41
CA GLY A 390 9.48 -4.10 8.13
C GLY A 390 8.57 -4.58 7.01
N VAL A 391 9.19 -5.11 5.96
CA VAL A 391 8.55 -5.54 4.71
C VAL A 391 8.81 -7.02 4.46
N ALA A 392 7.77 -7.79 4.19
CA ALA A 392 7.85 -9.15 3.68
C ALA A 392 7.52 -9.17 2.18
N ARG A 393 8.53 -9.49 1.34
CA ARG A 393 8.36 -9.69 -0.10
C ARG A 393 8.04 -11.17 -0.35
N LEU A 394 6.89 -11.44 -0.97
CA LEU A 394 6.34 -12.78 -1.07
C LEU A 394 6.37 -13.36 -2.49
N SER A 395 6.54 -12.52 -3.51
CA SER A 395 6.59 -12.96 -4.91
C SER A 395 7.72 -13.94 -5.16
N GLY A 396 7.42 -15.06 -5.83
CA GLY A 396 8.41 -16.08 -6.17
C GLY A 396 8.97 -16.87 -5.00
N ARG A 397 8.42 -16.71 -3.78
CA ARG A 397 8.87 -17.41 -2.58
C ARG A 397 8.00 -18.62 -2.27
N SER A 398 8.63 -19.70 -1.79
CA SER A 398 7.95 -20.87 -1.25
C SER A 398 7.14 -20.51 0.00
N LEU A 399 6.17 -21.36 0.38
CA LEU A 399 5.40 -21.15 1.62
C LEU A 399 6.31 -21.03 2.85
N ARG A 400 7.40 -21.79 2.93
CA ARG A 400 8.36 -21.70 4.02
C ARG A 400 9.07 -20.34 4.07
N GLU A 401 9.55 -19.84 2.92
CA GLU A 401 10.20 -18.53 2.84
C GLU A 401 9.20 -17.40 3.16
N ARG A 402 7.94 -17.51 2.68
CA ARG A 402 6.85 -16.58 3.03
C ARG A 402 6.62 -16.56 4.54
N THR A 403 6.49 -17.74 5.14
CA THR A 403 6.25 -17.91 6.59
C THR A 403 7.35 -17.25 7.42
N LEU A 404 8.63 -17.48 7.11
CA LEU A 404 9.74 -16.83 7.82
C LEU A 404 9.70 -15.32 7.66
N SER A 405 9.48 -14.81 6.42
CA SER A 405 9.40 -13.38 6.16
C SER A 405 8.26 -12.70 6.91
N LEU A 406 7.10 -13.37 7.06
CA LEU A 406 5.94 -12.85 7.78
C LEU A 406 6.12 -12.90 9.30
N ILE A 407 6.82 -13.92 9.81
CA ILE A 407 7.21 -13.96 11.22
C ILE A 407 8.19 -12.83 11.56
N ASP A 408 9.13 -12.52 10.66
CA ASP A 408 10.11 -11.43 10.85
C ASP A 408 9.46 -10.05 11.01
N ILE A 409 8.34 -9.80 10.32
CA ILE A 409 7.59 -8.54 10.40
C ILE A 409 6.42 -8.57 11.39
N ALA A 410 6.18 -9.69 12.08
CA ALA A 410 5.21 -9.77 13.16
C ALA A 410 5.72 -9.04 14.41
N HIS A 411 4.79 -8.68 15.31
CA HIS A 411 5.17 -8.14 16.61
C HIS A 411 6.13 -9.11 17.34
N PRO A 412 7.24 -8.62 17.92
CA PRO A 412 8.24 -9.49 18.55
C PRO A 412 7.69 -10.52 19.55
N ASP A 413 6.68 -10.14 20.33
CA ASP A 413 6.07 -11.05 21.33
C ASP A 413 5.23 -12.16 20.72
N ASP A 414 4.79 -12.01 19.45
CA ASP A 414 3.96 -13.00 18.78
C ASP A 414 4.79 -14.04 18.01
N ARG A 415 6.08 -13.74 17.73
CA ARG A 415 6.94 -14.56 16.87
C ARG A 415 7.12 -15.99 17.37
N ASP A 416 7.34 -16.19 18.68
CA ASP A 416 7.45 -17.54 19.27
C ASP A 416 6.21 -18.39 19.06
N HIS A 417 5.05 -17.79 19.24
CA HIS A 417 3.77 -18.46 18.98
C HIS A 417 3.64 -18.83 17.51
N LEU A 418 3.93 -17.88 16.60
CA LEU A 418 3.85 -18.10 15.16
C LEU A 418 4.81 -19.19 14.68
N VAL A 419 6.04 -19.25 15.22
CA VAL A 419 7.01 -20.32 14.91
C VAL A 419 6.49 -21.69 15.33
N ARG A 420 5.94 -21.82 16.55
CA ARG A 420 5.36 -23.08 17.02
C ARG A 420 4.20 -23.54 16.14
N GLU A 421 3.29 -22.64 15.82
CA GLU A 421 2.14 -22.94 14.96
C GLU A 421 2.57 -23.25 13.52
N ALA A 422 3.55 -22.53 12.96
CA ALA A 422 4.09 -22.81 11.65
C ALA A 422 4.73 -24.21 11.54
N LYS A 423 5.41 -24.66 12.59
CA LYS A 423 5.92 -26.04 12.69
C LYS A 423 4.77 -27.06 12.79
N ARG A 424 3.75 -26.78 13.61
CA ARG A 424 2.57 -27.61 13.73
C ARG A 424 1.83 -27.77 12.39
N LEU A 425 1.71 -26.69 11.62
CA LEU A 425 1.10 -26.64 10.30
C LEU A 425 2.03 -27.18 9.17
N ARG A 426 3.25 -27.58 9.50
CA ARG A 426 4.28 -28.05 8.56
C ARG A 426 4.69 -27.01 7.50
N LEU A 427 4.49 -25.75 7.79
CA LEU A 427 4.98 -24.63 6.98
C LEU A 427 6.46 -24.35 7.22
N LEU A 428 6.98 -24.73 8.41
CA LEU A 428 8.40 -24.73 8.73
C LEU A 428 8.88 -26.15 9.02
N TYR A 429 10.19 -26.39 8.83
CA TYR A 429 10.81 -27.64 9.23
C TYR A 429 10.77 -27.80 10.76
N GLN A 430 10.66 -29.04 11.26
CA GLN A 430 10.65 -29.29 12.71
C GLN A 430 11.95 -28.84 13.39
N ASN A 431 13.06 -28.95 12.68
CA ASN A 431 14.38 -28.51 13.11
C ASN A 431 14.70 -27.06 12.73
N GLN A 432 13.71 -26.26 12.25
CA GLN A 432 13.92 -24.84 11.91
C GLN A 432 14.39 -24.08 13.14
N ILE A 433 15.53 -23.39 13.00
CA ILE A 433 16.06 -22.47 14.02
C ILE A 433 15.42 -21.09 13.78
N TYR A 434 14.90 -20.50 14.84
CA TYR A 434 14.44 -19.13 14.88
C TYR A 434 14.67 -18.57 16.29
N ARG A 435 15.66 -17.67 16.44
CA ARG A 435 16.05 -17.11 17.74
C ARG A 435 15.23 -15.86 18.04
N THR A 436 14.09 -16.01 18.66
CA THR A 436 13.12 -14.92 18.90
C THR A 436 13.69 -13.83 19.80
N GLU A 437 14.47 -14.20 20.83
CA GLU A 437 15.10 -13.22 21.71
C GLU A 437 16.08 -12.31 20.95
N ALA A 438 16.83 -12.86 20.00
CA ALA A 438 17.73 -12.09 19.16
C ALA A 438 16.94 -11.17 18.19
N THR A 439 15.87 -11.65 17.58
CA THR A 439 15.06 -10.84 16.66
C THR A 439 14.29 -9.71 17.34
N ARG A 440 14.10 -9.73 18.66
CA ARG A 440 13.60 -8.58 19.45
C ARG A 440 14.57 -7.41 19.45
N ALA A 441 15.86 -7.69 19.37
CA ALA A 441 16.93 -6.69 19.38
C ALA A 441 17.40 -6.33 17.96
N TYR A 442 16.58 -6.59 16.93
CA TYR A 442 16.94 -6.28 15.54
C TYR A 442 17.22 -4.78 15.38
N PRO A 443 18.44 -4.40 15.00
CA PRO A 443 18.84 -3.00 14.94
C PRO A 443 18.52 -2.40 13.56
N ASP A 444 17.26 -2.06 13.33
CA ASP A 444 16.79 -1.52 12.04
C ASP A 444 17.34 -0.11 11.74
N ASP A 445 17.72 0.62 12.78
CA ASP A 445 18.28 1.98 12.72
C ASP A 445 19.63 2.06 11.98
N ILE A 446 20.36 0.94 11.88
CA ILE A 446 21.61 0.89 11.11
C ILE A 446 21.40 0.69 9.61
N SER A 447 20.16 0.43 9.15
CA SER A 447 19.88 0.23 7.73
C SER A 447 20.18 1.48 6.90
N ARG A 448 20.81 1.31 5.73
CA ARG A 448 21.21 2.40 4.81
C ARG A 448 20.99 1.99 3.37
N THR A 449 20.63 2.95 2.54
CA THR A 449 20.57 2.75 1.08
C THR A 449 21.62 3.62 0.40
N ARG A 450 22.35 3.05 -0.56
CA ARG A 450 23.36 3.77 -1.32
C ARG A 450 23.41 3.33 -2.78
N THR A 451 23.53 4.32 -3.67
CA THR A 451 23.77 4.09 -5.09
C THR A 451 25.27 4.13 -5.39
N PHE A 452 25.77 3.10 -6.06
CA PHE A 452 27.15 2.92 -6.48
C PHE A 452 27.34 3.21 -7.96
N ARG A 453 28.58 3.12 -8.45
CA ARG A 453 28.91 3.27 -9.88
C ARG A 453 28.08 2.27 -10.70
N GLY A 454 27.65 2.69 -11.91
CA GLY A 454 26.78 1.88 -12.76
C GLY A 454 25.29 1.96 -12.37
N ASN A 455 24.92 2.94 -11.53
CA ASN A 455 23.55 3.14 -11.03
C ASN A 455 22.99 1.96 -10.22
N VAL A 456 23.87 1.18 -9.56
CA VAL A 456 23.48 0.06 -8.72
C VAL A 456 23.10 0.58 -7.34
N THR A 457 21.80 0.56 -7.04
CA THR A 457 21.29 0.95 -5.72
C THR A 457 21.21 -0.28 -4.82
N VAL A 458 21.91 -0.24 -3.69
CA VAL A 458 22.00 -1.35 -2.71
C VAL A 458 21.39 -0.88 -1.39
N HIS A 459 20.48 -1.67 -0.87
CA HIS A 459 19.94 -1.51 0.48
C HIS A 459 20.74 -2.41 1.44
N PHE A 460 21.37 -1.81 2.44
CA PHE A 460 22.12 -2.50 3.48
C PHE A 460 21.29 -2.58 4.75
N ARG A 461 21.17 -3.76 5.32
CA ARG A 461 20.45 -4.01 6.57
C ARG A 461 21.06 -5.18 7.35
N PRO A 462 20.78 -5.30 8.65
CA PRO A 462 21.13 -6.51 9.38
C PRO A 462 20.48 -7.75 8.75
N ILE A 463 21.20 -8.87 8.84
CA ILE A 463 20.71 -10.17 8.36
C ILE A 463 19.50 -10.62 9.18
N LYS A 464 18.54 -11.31 8.55
CA LYS A 464 17.34 -11.87 9.19
C LYS A 464 17.28 -13.38 9.02
N PRO A 465 16.57 -14.12 9.89
CA PRO A 465 16.34 -15.55 9.71
C PRO A 465 15.75 -15.93 8.36
N SER A 466 14.91 -15.05 7.78
CA SER A 466 14.33 -15.22 6.43
C SER A 466 15.34 -15.10 5.29
N ASP A 467 16.56 -14.65 5.54
CA ASP A 467 17.61 -14.52 4.51
C ASP A 467 18.30 -15.85 4.18
N GLU A 468 17.94 -16.95 4.83
CA GLU A 468 18.56 -18.26 4.67
C GLU A 468 18.71 -18.68 3.20
N ASP A 469 17.62 -18.67 2.43
CA ASP A 469 17.67 -19.06 1.02
C ASP A 469 18.41 -18.04 0.15
N GLY A 470 18.28 -16.74 0.47
CA GLY A 470 19.04 -15.67 -0.20
C GLY A 470 20.55 -15.84 -0.03
N MET A 471 20.99 -16.16 1.18
CA MET A 471 22.41 -16.43 1.49
C MET A 471 22.90 -17.72 0.84
N ARG A 472 22.08 -18.77 0.80
CA ARG A 472 22.42 -19.99 0.06
C ARG A 472 22.58 -19.73 -1.44
N ARG A 473 21.67 -18.95 -2.04
CA ARG A 473 21.79 -18.54 -3.45
C ARG A 473 23.04 -17.70 -3.68
N LEU A 474 23.40 -16.81 -2.76
CA LEU A 474 24.67 -16.07 -2.82
C LEU A 474 25.87 -17.02 -2.80
N PHE A 475 25.90 -17.98 -1.87
CA PHE A 475 26.98 -18.97 -1.75
C PHE A 475 27.21 -19.73 -3.07
N TYR A 476 26.14 -20.19 -3.74
CA TYR A 476 26.28 -20.99 -4.97
C TYR A 476 26.54 -20.15 -6.25
N ARG A 477 26.61 -18.83 -6.15
CA ARG A 477 27.05 -17.96 -7.25
C ARG A 477 28.55 -17.70 -7.26
N PHE A 478 29.26 -18.04 -6.17
CA PHE A 478 30.69 -17.87 -6.11
C PHE A 478 31.43 -18.95 -6.88
N SER A 479 32.55 -18.54 -7.48
CA SER A 479 33.58 -19.49 -7.96
C SER A 479 34.20 -20.27 -6.79
N ASP A 480 34.81 -21.42 -7.08
CA ASP A 480 35.59 -22.20 -6.07
C ASP A 480 36.64 -21.33 -5.37
N GLN A 481 37.23 -20.40 -6.10
CA GLN A 481 38.22 -19.45 -5.56
C GLN A 481 37.55 -18.45 -4.59
N GLY A 482 36.36 -17.94 -4.91
CA GLY A 482 35.58 -17.04 -4.05
C GLY A 482 35.18 -17.73 -2.74
N VAL A 483 34.74 -18.97 -2.80
CA VAL A 483 34.43 -19.80 -1.64
C VAL A 483 35.68 -20.05 -0.79
N PHE A 484 36.79 -20.38 -1.42
CA PHE A 484 38.07 -20.58 -0.73
C PHE A 484 38.55 -19.31 -0.02
N TYR A 485 38.44 -18.14 -0.66
CA TYR A 485 38.79 -16.86 -0.02
C TYR A 485 37.97 -16.54 1.23
N ARG A 486 36.72 -17.03 1.29
CA ARG A 486 35.82 -16.75 2.41
C ARG A 486 35.93 -17.76 3.56
N TYR A 487 36.08 -19.04 3.22
CA TYR A 487 36.01 -20.15 4.20
C TYR A 487 37.36 -20.83 4.50
N PHE A 488 38.43 -20.42 3.83
CA PHE A 488 39.77 -21.03 3.89
C PHE A 488 39.76 -22.56 3.65
N SER A 489 38.70 -23.02 2.96
CA SER A 489 38.51 -24.43 2.64
C SER A 489 37.61 -24.56 1.41
N TYR A 490 37.75 -25.65 0.67
CA TYR A 490 36.85 -25.95 -0.47
C TYR A 490 35.53 -26.50 0.04
N VAL A 491 34.60 -25.62 0.35
CA VAL A 491 33.24 -25.97 0.76
C VAL A 491 32.36 -26.16 -0.49
N GLN A 492 32.07 -27.42 -0.83
CA GLN A 492 31.26 -27.73 -2.03
C GLN A 492 29.77 -27.53 -1.83
N ALA A 493 29.27 -27.57 -0.59
CA ALA A 493 27.84 -27.44 -0.31
C ALA A 493 27.60 -26.68 1.00
N MET A 494 26.53 -25.90 0.98
CA MET A 494 26.01 -25.17 2.14
C MET A 494 24.62 -25.74 2.50
N PRO A 495 24.56 -26.82 3.32
CA PRO A 495 23.31 -27.42 3.73
C PRO A 495 22.43 -26.45 4.50
N HIS A 496 21.11 -26.63 4.38
CA HIS A 496 20.09 -25.85 5.08
C HIS A 496 20.38 -25.67 6.60
N VAL A 497 20.68 -26.74 7.32
CA VAL A 497 20.99 -26.67 8.77
C VAL A 497 22.13 -25.71 9.06
N ARG A 498 23.20 -25.74 8.27
CA ARG A 498 24.40 -24.90 8.48
C ARG A 498 24.07 -23.42 8.16
N MET A 499 23.28 -23.17 7.11
CA MET A 499 22.88 -21.80 6.76
C MET A 499 21.90 -21.20 7.78
N GLN A 500 21.03 -22.00 8.39
CA GLN A 500 20.18 -21.55 9.48
C GLN A 500 21.00 -21.01 10.67
N GLU A 501 22.03 -21.73 11.08
CA GLU A 501 22.93 -21.27 12.16
C GLU A 501 23.61 -19.96 11.76
N TYR A 502 23.98 -19.84 10.49
CA TYR A 502 24.67 -18.69 9.94
C TYR A 502 23.82 -17.41 9.94
N VAL A 503 22.53 -17.48 9.60
CA VAL A 503 21.64 -16.31 9.54
C VAL A 503 21.01 -15.95 10.88
N ASN A 504 20.97 -16.86 11.85
CA ASN A 504 20.38 -16.63 13.17
C ASN A 504 21.43 -16.05 14.15
N VAL A 505 21.76 -14.78 13.96
CA VAL A 505 22.71 -14.03 14.79
C VAL A 505 22.04 -13.36 15.99
N ASP A 506 22.81 -12.93 17.00
CA ASP A 506 22.32 -12.25 18.20
C ASP A 506 22.44 -10.72 18.16
N TYR A 507 23.00 -10.18 17.07
CA TYR A 507 23.28 -8.76 16.80
C TYR A 507 24.18 -8.04 17.82
N ARG A 508 24.72 -8.75 18.81
CA ARG A 508 25.61 -8.22 19.85
C ARG A 508 26.99 -8.85 19.80
N GLN A 509 27.07 -10.17 19.91
CA GLN A 509 28.33 -10.89 19.74
C GLN A 509 28.65 -11.13 18.28
N THR A 510 27.63 -11.40 17.48
CA THR A 510 27.71 -11.52 16.03
C THR A 510 26.80 -10.51 15.38
N MET A 511 27.37 -9.57 14.64
CA MET A 511 26.66 -8.67 13.75
C MET A 511 26.91 -9.09 12.30
N SER A 512 25.87 -9.18 11.51
CA SER A 512 25.97 -9.42 10.08
C SER A 512 25.09 -8.45 9.32
N ILE A 513 25.65 -7.78 8.30
CA ILE A 513 24.97 -6.84 7.42
C ILE A 513 24.95 -7.43 6.01
N VAL A 514 23.77 -7.50 5.42
CA VAL A 514 23.60 -7.92 4.02
C VAL A 514 23.36 -6.70 3.12
N GLY A 515 23.90 -6.75 1.91
CA GLY A 515 23.61 -5.81 0.84
C GLY A 515 22.64 -6.46 -0.15
N VAL A 516 21.50 -5.79 -0.37
CA VAL A 516 20.37 -6.32 -1.15
C VAL A 516 20.07 -5.38 -2.30
N ILE A 517 19.84 -5.92 -3.49
CA ILE A 517 19.31 -5.19 -4.65
C ILE A 517 17.91 -5.70 -5.01
N ALA A 518 17.11 -4.84 -5.62
CA ALA A 518 15.87 -5.24 -6.25
C ALA A 518 16.14 -5.61 -7.72
N GLU A 519 15.90 -6.86 -8.09
CA GLU A 519 16.00 -7.35 -9.45
C GLU A 519 14.66 -7.93 -9.86
N ALA A 520 13.99 -7.30 -10.83
CA ALA A 520 12.62 -7.67 -11.25
C ALA A 520 11.62 -7.75 -10.08
N GLY A 521 11.71 -6.85 -9.11
CA GLY A 521 10.84 -6.82 -7.91
C GLY A 521 11.19 -7.87 -6.83
N ILE A 522 12.23 -8.70 -7.05
CA ILE A 522 12.71 -9.71 -6.11
C ILE A 522 13.99 -9.21 -5.43
N GLU A 523 14.10 -9.40 -4.12
CA GLU A 523 15.33 -9.12 -3.41
C GLU A 523 16.41 -10.17 -3.72
N LYS A 524 17.58 -9.68 -4.15
CA LYS A 524 18.78 -10.49 -4.37
C LYS A 524 19.87 -10.02 -3.39
N ILE A 525 20.30 -10.89 -2.50
CA ILE A 525 21.46 -10.63 -1.65
C ILE A 525 22.71 -10.73 -2.51
N ILE A 526 23.50 -9.64 -2.56
CA ILE A 526 24.72 -9.54 -3.35
C ILE A 526 25.99 -9.38 -2.50
N ALA A 527 25.82 -9.10 -1.22
CA ALA A 527 26.96 -8.94 -0.32
C ALA A 527 26.57 -9.29 1.12
N GLU A 528 27.55 -9.72 1.89
CA GLU A 528 27.44 -9.88 3.33
C GLU A 528 28.78 -9.52 3.98
N GLY A 529 28.69 -8.80 5.10
CA GLY A 529 29.83 -8.57 5.98
C GLY A 529 29.41 -8.83 7.41
N ARG A 530 30.30 -9.44 8.20
CA ARG A 530 30.04 -9.71 9.62
C ARG A 530 31.25 -9.52 10.50
N TYR A 531 30.98 -9.23 11.75
CA TYR A 531 31.95 -9.42 12.79
C TYR A 531 31.47 -10.45 13.83
N VAL A 532 32.44 -11.12 14.46
CA VAL A 532 32.22 -12.05 15.58
C VAL A 532 33.12 -11.63 16.73
N ARG A 533 32.50 -11.32 17.88
CA ARG A 533 33.20 -10.93 19.10
C ARG A 533 33.49 -12.16 19.96
N PHE A 534 34.73 -12.31 20.40
CA PHE A 534 35.10 -13.34 21.38
C PHE A 534 35.03 -12.80 22.80
N ALA A 535 34.62 -13.66 23.73
CA ALA A 535 34.60 -13.32 25.15
C ALA A 535 35.99 -12.89 25.63
N ARG A 536 36.08 -11.73 26.28
CA ARG A 536 37.31 -11.13 26.81
C ARG A 536 38.26 -10.50 25.79
N SER A 537 37.90 -10.38 24.51
CA SER A 537 38.67 -9.63 23.53
C SER A 537 38.10 -8.24 23.32
N PRO A 538 38.92 -7.17 23.31
CA PRO A 538 38.47 -5.85 22.86
C PRO A 538 38.27 -5.76 21.33
N TYR A 539 38.76 -6.76 20.59
CA TYR A 539 38.68 -6.86 19.12
C TYR A 539 37.68 -7.94 18.71
N ALA A 540 37.06 -7.74 17.54
CA ALA A 540 36.23 -8.74 16.90
C ALA A 540 36.83 -9.19 15.56
N ASP A 541 36.57 -10.42 15.17
CA ASP A 541 36.98 -10.91 13.85
C ASP A 541 35.98 -10.48 12.79
N VAL A 542 36.48 -9.90 11.69
CA VAL A 542 35.65 -9.39 10.60
C VAL A 542 35.86 -10.17 9.31
N SER A 543 34.80 -10.36 8.55
CA SER A 543 34.84 -11.06 7.26
C SER A 543 33.76 -10.54 6.31
N PHE A 544 34.02 -10.65 5.00
CA PHE A 544 33.17 -10.14 3.95
C PHE A 544 33.03 -11.12 2.80
N ILE A 545 31.94 -10.98 2.09
CA ILE A 545 31.70 -11.60 0.78
C ILE A 545 30.90 -10.65 -0.10
N VAL A 546 31.30 -10.49 -1.36
CA VAL A 546 30.59 -9.68 -2.35
C VAL A 546 30.50 -10.49 -3.63
N ASP A 547 29.31 -10.63 -4.17
CA ASP A 547 29.02 -11.30 -5.44
C ASP A 547 29.97 -10.77 -6.53
N GLU A 548 30.56 -11.68 -7.30
CA GLU A 548 31.64 -11.37 -8.24
C GLU A 548 31.23 -10.33 -9.29
N GLU A 549 29.95 -10.32 -9.69
CA GLU A 549 29.37 -9.33 -10.62
C GLU A 549 29.37 -7.90 -10.05
N TYR A 550 29.38 -7.75 -8.72
CA TYR A 550 29.29 -6.45 -8.03
C TYR A 550 30.59 -6.04 -7.34
N GLN A 551 31.67 -6.75 -7.58
CA GLN A 551 32.98 -6.39 -7.04
C GLN A 551 33.53 -5.12 -7.70
N GLY A 552 34.47 -4.44 -7.05
CA GLY A 552 35.08 -3.21 -7.55
C GLY A 552 34.20 -1.94 -7.44
N LEU A 553 32.95 -2.05 -7.06
CA LEU A 553 32.02 -0.90 -6.90
C LEU A 553 32.21 -0.17 -5.56
N GLY A 554 32.93 -0.73 -4.59
CA GLY A 554 33.14 -0.16 -3.27
C GLY A 554 32.17 -0.66 -2.19
N ILE A 555 31.38 -1.69 -2.49
CA ILE A 555 30.39 -2.29 -1.58
C ILE A 555 31.06 -2.83 -0.30
N ALA A 556 32.14 -3.63 -0.41
CA ALA A 556 32.86 -4.16 0.75
C ALA A 556 33.37 -3.03 1.66
N SER A 557 33.92 -1.95 1.07
CA SER A 557 34.38 -0.79 1.83
C SER A 557 33.25 -0.07 2.57
N PHE A 558 32.04 -0.05 2.00
CA PHE A 558 30.88 0.55 2.63
C PHE A 558 30.37 -0.29 3.80
N ILE A 559 30.26 -1.62 3.61
CA ILE A 559 29.85 -2.55 4.68
C ILE A 559 30.85 -2.50 5.84
N LEU A 560 32.17 -2.45 5.54
CA LEU A 560 33.19 -2.36 6.59
C LEU A 560 32.99 -1.13 7.48
N ARG A 561 32.71 0.05 6.88
CA ARG A 561 32.41 1.27 7.65
C ARG A 561 31.16 1.10 8.51
N MET A 562 30.07 0.55 7.96
CA MET A 562 28.86 0.31 8.73
C MET A 562 29.11 -0.63 9.92
N LEU A 563 29.93 -1.69 9.71
CA LEU A 563 30.32 -2.60 10.79
C LEU A 563 31.18 -1.90 11.85
N MET A 564 32.11 -1.00 11.44
CA MET A 564 32.92 -0.20 12.37
C MET A 564 32.05 0.72 13.21
N ASP A 565 31.14 1.48 12.57
CA ASP A 565 30.23 2.39 13.27
C ASP A 565 29.37 1.63 14.30
N THR A 566 28.89 0.45 13.92
CA THR A 566 28.11 -0.41 14.81
C THR A 566 28.97 -0.99 15.93
N ALA A 567 30.20 -1.44 15.64
CA ALA A 567 31.10 -2.03 16.60
C ALA A 567 31.51 -1.04 17.71
N ILE A 568 31.74 0.23 17.33
CA ILE A 568 32.04 1.32 18.27
C ILE A 568 30.90 1.50 19.29
N GLN A 569 29.62 1.47 18.82
CA GLN A 569 28.46 1.55 19.71
C GLN A 569 28.41 0.42 20.73
N TYR A 570 28.92 -0.78 20.35
CA TYR A 570 29.01 -1.95 21.24
C TYR A 570 30.35 -2.05 22.00
N LYS A 571 31.14 -0.96 22.02
CA LYS A 571 32.42 -0.87 22.74
C LYS A 571 33.46 -1.93 22.30
N ILE A 572 33.51 -2.19 21.00
CA ILE A 572 34.55 -2.95 20.35
C ILE A 572 35.64 -1.95 19.94
N GLU A 573 36.91 -2.23 20.25
CA GLU A 573 38.02 -1.28 20.04
C GLU A 573 38.67 -1.41 18.66
N GLY A 574 38.46 -2.53 17.98
CA GLY A 574 39.04 -2.78 16.66
C GLY A 574 38.63 -4.11 16.05
N PHE A 575 39.13 -4.37 14.86
CA PHE A 575 38.90 -5.63 14.16
C PHE A 575 40.20 -6.38 13.87
N ASN A 576 40.09 -7.71 13.87
CA ASN A 576 41.05 -8.62 13.28
C ASN A 576 40.49 -9.17 11.96
N ALA A 577 41.33 -9.34 10.97
CA ALA A 577 41.00 -9.99 9.71
C ALA A 577 42.11 -10.90 9.23
N SER A 578 41.79 -12.13 8.89
CA SER A 578 42.71 -13.05 8.23
C SER A 578 42.42 -13.07 6.73
N ILE A 579 43.39 -12.77 5.89
CA ILE A 579 43.23 -12.63 4.45
C ILE A 579 44.31 -13.43 3.73
N LEU A 580 43.94 -14.23 2.75
CA LEU A 580 44.90 -14.91 1.90
C LEU A 580 45.73 -13.89 1.11
N THR A 581 47.07 -14.10 1.04
CA THR A 581 47.99 -13.21 0.32
C THR A 581 47.69 -13.08 -1.16
N THR A 582 46.95 -14.04 -1.72
CA THR A 582 46.46 -14.04 -3.10
C THR A 582 45.23 -13.15 -3.29
N ASN A 583 44.48 -12.81 -2.23
CA ASN A 583 43.28 -11.95 -2.29
C ASN A 583 43.66 -10.46 -2.28
N LYS A 584 44.32 -10.00 -3.35
CA LYS A 584 44.78 -8.61 -3.49
C LYS A 584 43.67 -7.58 -3.43
N ALA A 585 42.44 -7.96 -3.81
CA ALA A 585 41.28 -7.07 -3.76
C ALA A 585 40.91 -6.72 -2.32
N MET A 586 40.81 -7.71 -1.44
CA MET A 586 40.46 -7.51 -0.04
C MET A 586 41.59 -6.81 0.73
N ILE A 587 42.84 -7.14 0.44
CA ILE A 587 44.02 -6.46 1.01
C ILE A 587 43.94 -4.94 0.76
N ARG A 588 43.65 -4.51 -0.49
CA ARG A 588 43.48 -3.09 -0.83
C ARG A 588 42.31 -2.42 -0.09
N VAL A 589 41.23 -3.15 0.16
CA VAL A 589 40.09 -2.62 0.93
C VAL A 589 40.51 -2.33 2.36
N MET A 590 41.23 -3.27 3.00
CA MET A 590 41.68 -3.11 4.37
C MET A 590 42.72 -1.99 4.51
N GLU A 591 43.73 -1.95 3.67
CA GLU A 591 44.78 -0.90 3.68
C GLU A 591 44.22 0.51 3.47
N LYS A 592 43.16 0.64 2.65
CA LYS A 592 42.53 1.93 2.36
C LYS A 592 41.67 2.48 3.51
N ILE A 593 41.05 1.59 4.29
CA ILE A 593 40.05 2.02 5.31
C ILE A 593 40.65 2.02 6.69
N ALA A 594 41.51 1.05 6.96
CA ALA A 594 42.08 0.84 8.28
C ALA A 594 43.54 0.37 8.13
N PRO A 595 44.51 1.30 8.12
CA PRO A 595 45.91 0.92 8.10
C PRO A 595 46.23 0.02 9.31
N PRO A 596 46.89 -1.11 9.11
CA PRO A 596 47.08 -2.10 10.16
C PRO A 596 47.98 -1.59 11.28
N ASN A 597 47.61 -1.84 12.54
CA ASN A 597 48.48 -1.65 13.71
C ASN A 597 49.54 -2.75 13.82
N SER A 598 49.20 -3.95 13.35
CA SER A 598 50.11 -5.08 13.26
C SER A 598 49.79 -5.93 12.04
N LEU A 599 50.84 -6.44 11.39
CA LEU A 599 50.74 -7.29 10.22
C LEU A 599 51.58 -8.54 10.52
N MET A 600 50.95 -9.71 10.61
CA MET A 600 51.63 -10.99 10.70
C MET A 600 51.36 -11.77 9.41
N ALA A 601 52.42 -12.30 8.82
CA ALA A 601 52.31 -13.19 7.67
C ALA A 601 52.78 -14.59 8.07
N ASP A 602 51.92 -15.58 7.86
CA ASP A 602 52.23 -16.98 8.09
C ASP A 602 51.59 -17.84 6.99
N GLU A 603 52.38 -18.76 6.41
CA GLU A 603 51.98 -19.78 5.43
C GLU A 603 50.92 -19.39 4.40
N GLY A 604 51.03 -18.17 3.81
CA GLY A 604 50.07 -17.70 2.78
C GLY A 604 48.85 -16.91 3.31
N LEU A 605 48.78 -16.70 4.65
CA LEU A 605 47.79 -15.85 5.32
C LEU A 605 48.41 -14.55 5.81
N GLN A 606 47.72 -13.43 5.63
CA GLN A 606 48.03 -12.16 6.29
C GLN A 606 46.97 -11.88 7.36
N ALA A 607 47.43 -11.81 8.61
CA ALA A 607 46.57 -11.36 9.71
C ALA A 607 46.71 -9.84 9.88
N TYR A 608 45.62 -9.14 9.78
CA TYR A 608 45.50 -7.72 10.01
C TYR A 608 44.83 -7.48 11.35
N SER A 609 45.40 -6.59 12.15
CA SER A 609 44.73 -6.05 13.33
C SER A 609 44.76 -4.52 13.27
N PHE A 610 43.64 -3.89 13.44
CA PHE A 610 43.52 -2.44 13.43
C PHE A 610 42.53 -1.95 14.48
N SER A 611 42.88 -0.83 15.13
CA SER A 611 42.01 -0.15 16.10
C SER A 611 41.15 0.91 15.41
N PHE A 612 39.99 1.14 15.95
CA PHE A 612 39.14 2.25 15.49
C PHE A 612 39.70 3.59 16.01
N PRO A 613 39.61 4.69 15.24
CA PRO A 613 39.94 5.99 15.74
C PRO A 613 38.99 6.34 16.90
N LEU A 614 39.56 6.51 18.10
CA LEU A 614 38.84 7.04 19.24
C LEU A 614 38.55 8.52 18.93
N ASP A 615 37.30 8.92 18.86
CA ASP A 615 36.92 10.32 18.73
C ASP A 615 37.45 11.10 19.95
N LYS A 616 38.30 12.14 19.69
CA LYS A 616 38.87 13.03 20.70
C LYS A 616 37.85 13.99 21.32
N GLN A 617 36.58 13.69 21.30
CA GLN A 617 35.50 14.61 21.78
C GLN A 617 34.95 14.31 23.18
N GLN A 618 35.52 13.34 23.93
CA GLN A 618 35.10 13.07 25.32
C GLN A 618 36.08 13.55 26.42
N GLU A 619 37.16 14.25 26.07
CA GLU A 619 38.11 14.77 27.09
C GLU A 619 37.83 16.23 27.52
N SER A 620 36.76 16.89 27.08
CA SER A 620 36.51 18.30 27.47
C SER A 620 35.45 18.51 28.57
N ASP A 621 34.88 17.45 29.16
CA ASP A 621 33.90 17.61 30.27
C ASP A 621 34.37 17.00 31.61
N ALA A 622 35.67 16.81 31.79
CA ALA A 622 36.26 16.45 33.06
C ALA A 622 37.40 17.44 33.41
N GLY A 623 37.00 18.71 33.58
CA GLY A 623 37.88 19.75 34.07
C GLY A 623 37.09 20.79 34.89
#